data_8014feba5558fdbc104ea3f9323036de
#
_entry.id   8014feba5558fdbc104ea3f9323036de
#
_cell.length_a   1.000
_cell.length_b   1.000
_cell.length_c   1.000
_cell.angle_alpha   90.00
_cell.angle_beta   90.00
_cell.angle_gamma   90.00
#
_symmetry.space_group_name_H-M   'P 1'
#
loop_
_entity.id
_entity.type
_entity.pdbx_description
1 polymer ?
#
loop_
_entity_poly.entity_id
_entity_poly.type
_entity_poly.pdbx_seq_one_letter_code
_entity_poly.pdbx_strand_id
1 'polypeptide(L)'
;PGFTITTESCNSYYENGERIKPEILKQINEQLEILEKNIGKELGSIENPLLVSVRSGAVFSMPGMMDTILNLGLNDETTIALAKKNNNYRFAYDSYRRFIQMFSDVVMDVEKYKFEEVLTRVKNENGYEQDSDMNEKDLFKVVEEFKEIYRKEVGREFPMSVKEQLMLAIEAVFKSWNNNRAKVYRRLHNISDKLGTAVNIQAMVFGNMGDNCGTGVSFSRNPVTGEDELFGEYLINAQGEDVVAGIRTPKNISVLAEDMPQLYKEFVELSKKLEEHYKDMQDIEFTIEDGKLYILQTRNAKRTPNAVVEVAVSLVEEGVISKEEAILRVGTEEINKLLHSTFEDKSLKQAQQLTQGLAASPGAAVGAIYFTAHEAVEAAKTKPVVLVREETSPEDIEGMVSSEAIVTLRGGMTSHAAVVARGMGKCCVCGCQNMIINYDEKTLKIAGITLKEGDVISVDGSSGKVYLGEVEKV
;
A
#
# COMPACT_ATOMS: atom_id res chain seq x y z
N PRO A 1 16.06 13.60 1.30
CA PRO A 1 17.43 13.08 1.05
C PRO A 1 17.56 11.61 1.42
N GLY A 2 18.43 10.89 0.72
CA GLY A 2 18.65 9.46 0.92
C GLY A 2 19.74 8.93 0.01
N PHE A 3 19.93 7.62 0.02
CA PHE A 3 20.81 6.92 -0.91
C PHE A 3 20.23 5.55 -1.27
N THR A 4 20.72 4.99 -2.37
CA THR A 4 20.24 3.71 -2.90
C THR A 4 21.37 2.69 -2.93
N ILE A 5 21.11 1.52 -2.37
CA ILE A 5 21.92 0.31 -2.55
C ILE A 5 21.39 -0.39 -3.79
N THR A 6 22.22 -0.62 -4.79
CA THR A 6 21.80 -1.05 -6.12
C THR A 6 21.36 -2.52 -6.20
N THR A 7 20.69 -2.88 -7.29
CA THR A 7 20.25 -4.25 -7.57
C THR A 7 21.41 -5.25 -7.67
N GLU A 8 22.59 -4.80 -8.13
CA GLU A 8 23.79 -5.62 -8.17
C GLU A 8 24.22 -6.07 -6.77
N SER A 9 24.02 -5.20 -5.76
CA SER A 9 24.29 -5.56 -4.37
C SER A 9 23.36 -6.66 -3.87
N CYS A 10 22.09 -6.66 -4.28
CA CYS A 10 21.15 -7.73 -3.98
C CYS A 10 21.57 -9.05 -4.62
N ASN A 11 21.95 -9.05 -5.89
CA ASN A 11 22.44 -10.24 -6.57
C ASN A 11 23.73 -10.76 -5.89
N SER A 12 24.67 -9.86 -5.58
CA SER A 12 25.89 -10.18 -4.86
C SER A 12 25.65 -10.77 -3.46
N TYR A 13 24.59 -10.31 -2.76
CA TYR A 13 24.17 -10.85 -1.47
C TYR A 13 23.79 -12.33 -1.58
N TYR A 14 22.98 -12.70 -2.57
CA TYR A 14 22.62 -14.11 -2.81
C TYR A 14 23.80 -14.97 -3.27
N GLU A 15 24.64 -14.45 -4.16
CA GLU A 15 25.85 -15.13 -4.64
C GLU A 15 26.86 -15.38 -3.50
N ASN A 16 26.87 -14.51 -2.48
CA ASN A 16 27.77 -14.60 -1.31
C ASN A 16 27.13 -15.35 -0.11
N GLY A 17 26.13 -16.21 -0.38
CA GLY A 17 25.49 -17.02 0.67
C GLY A 17 24.66 -16.20 1.66
N GLU A 18 23.90 -15.25 1.15
CA GLU A 18 23.05 -14.34 1.92
C GLU A 18 23.82 -13.49 2.94
N ARG A 19 24.95 -12.94 2.51
CA ARG A 19 25.78 -12.04 3.31
C ARG A 19 26.21 -10.83 2.49
N ILE A 20 26.08 -9.65 3.09
CA ILE A 20 26.55 -8.40 2.47
C ILE A 20 28.08 -8.38 2.49
N LYS A 21 28.70 -8.10 1.35
CA LYS A 21 30.16 -8.05 1.25
C LYS A 21 30.73 -6.84 2.00
N PRO A 22 31.96 -6.95 2.58
CA PRO A 22 32.58 -5.89 3.36
C PRO A 22 32.72 -4.55 2.62
N GLU A 23 32.98 -4.57 1.31
CA GLU A 23 33.07 -3.38 0.48
C GLU A 23 31.74 -2.66 0.34
N ILE A 24 30.61 -3.38 0.29
CA ILE A 24 29.27 -2.81 0.25
C ILE A 24 28.93 -2.22 1.62
N LEU A 25 29.26 -2.91 2.71
CA LEU A 25 29.10 -2.40 4.08
C LEU A 25 29.84 -1.06 4.28
N LYS A 26 31.06 -0.97 3.77
CA LYS A 26 31.84 0.26 3.82
C LYS A 26 31.14 1.41 3.09
N GLN A 27 30.67 1.17 1.86
CA GLN A 27 29.92 2.16 1.09
C GLN A 27 28.61 2.59 1.78
N ILE A 28 27.87 1.66 2.39
CA ILE A 28 26.67 1.98 3.16
C ILE A 28 26.99 2.95 4.30
N ASN A 29 28.05 2.69 5.08
CA ASN A 29 28.44 3.58 6.17
C ASN A 29 28.88 4.95 5.66
N GLU A 30 29.67 5.03 4.58
CA GLU A 30 30.08 6.29 3.96
C GLU A 30 28.89 7.11 3.48
N GLN A 31 27.91 6.48 2.85
CA GLN A 31 26.70 7.17 2.37
C GLN A 31 25.77 7.59 3.53
N LEU A 32 25.72 6.82 4.60
CA LEU A 32 25.00 7.21 5.82
C LEU A 32 25.60 8.49 6.44
N GLU A 33 26.93 8.55 6.58
CA GLU A 33 27.62 9.77 7.09
C GLU A 33 27.33 10.99 6.21
N ILE A 34 27.28 10.83 4.88
CA ILE A 34 26.93 11.90 3.96
C ILE A 34 25.46 12.34 4.17
N LEU A 35 24.56 11.39 4.32
CA LEU A 35 23.15 11.67 4.59
C LEU A 35 22.96 12.44 5.89
N GLU A 36 23.60 11.97 6.97
CA GLU A 36 23.58 12.61 8.29
C GLU A 36 24.08 14.07 8.23
N LYS A 37 25.20 14.27 7.56
CA LYS A 37 25.79 15.61 7.36
C LYS A 37 24.86 16.52 6.56
N ASN A 38 24.24 16.03 5.51
CA ASN A 38 23.35 16.81 4.64
C ASN A 38 22.07 17.25 5.36
N ILE A 39 21.57 16.43 6.28
CA ILE A 39 20.33 16.70 7.02
C ILE A 39 20.61 17.42 8.36
N GLY A 40 21.83 17.30 8.88
CA GLY A 40 22.17 17.79 10.22
C GLY A 40 21.52 17.00 11.35
N LYS A 41 21.24 15.71 11.11
CA LYS A 41 20.73 14.75 12.10
C LYS A 41 21.59 13.49 12.04
N GLU A 42 21.66 12.75 13.14
CA GLU A 42 22.49 11.55 13.23
C GLU A 42 21.64 10.32 13.64
N LEU A 43 21.86 9.18 13.00
CA LEU A 43 21.19 7.93 13.32
C LEU A 43 21.63 7.42 14.71
N GLY A 44 20.67 7.35 15.64
CA GLY A 44 20.94 6.98 17.03
C GLY A 44 21.31 8.13 17.96
N SER A 45 21.32 9.38 17.48
CA SER A 45 21.56 10.55 18.34
C SER A 45 20.45 10.70 19.40
N ILE A 46 20.88 11.01 20.61
CA ILE A 46 20.00 11.32 21.75
C ILE A 46 19.60 12.79 21.83
N GLU A 47 20.11 13.62 20.92
CA GLU A 47 19.79 15.07 20.84
C GLU A 47 18.99 15.38 19.59
N ASN A 48 19.41 14.89 18.43
CA ASN A 48 18.80 15.17 17.14
C ASN A 48 18.73 13.89 16.26
N PRO A 49 17.87 12.93 16.61
CA PRO A 49 17.84 11.64 15.94
C PRO A 49 17.41 11.75 14.48
N LEU A 50 18.20 11.12 13.59
CA LEU A 50 17.78 10.79 12.24
C LEU A 50 16.96 9.51 12.29
N LEU A 51 15.81 9.52 11.68
CA LEU A 51 15.05 8.30 11.37
C LEU A 51 15.03 8.12 9.86
N VAL A 52 15.07 6.87 9.41
CA VAL A 52 15.05 6.54 7.99
C VAL A 52 13.99 5.49 7.68
N SER A 53 13.52 5.53 6.43
CA SER A 53 12.82 4.40 5.82
C SER A 53 13.81 3.54 5.06
N VAL A 54 13.58 2.22 5.06
CA VAL A 54 14.31 1.24 4.27
C VAL A 54 13.31 0.57 3.35
N ARG A 55 13.38 0.87 2.05
CA ARG A 55 12.37 0.51 1.06
C ARG A 55 12.99 -0.24 -0.11
N SER A 56 12.26 -1.20 -0.66
CA SER A 56 12.63 -1.84 -1.92
C SER A 56 12.57 -0.87 -3.11
N GLY A 57 13.39 -1.12 -4.12
CA GLY A 57 13.40 -0.36 -5.37
C GLY A 57 13.67 -1.28 -6.54
N ALA A 58 12.65 -1.87 -7.14
CA ALA A 58 12.79 -2.73 -8.30
C ALA A 58 12.58 -1.94 -9.59
N VAL A 59 13.17 -2.42 -10.70
CA VAL A 59 12.99 -1.85 -12.05
C VAL A 59 11.51 -1.85 -12.46
N PHE A 60 10.79 -2.90 -12.07
CA PHE A 60 9.34 -2.99 -12.26
C PHE A 60 8.62 -2.72 -10.96
N SER A 61 7.56 -1.90 -11.03
CA SER A 61 6.69 -1.67 -9.88
C SER A 61 5.96 -2.95 -9.50
N MET A 62 6.13 -3.39 -8.26
CA MET A 62 5.46 -4.57 -7.68
C MET A 62 4.76 -4.17 -6.37
N PRO A 63 3.61 -3.46 -6.45
CA PRO A 63 2.94 -2.89 -5.28
C PRO A 63 2.60 -3.95 -4.24
N GLY A 64 3.01 -3.73 -2.99
CA GLY A 64 2.73 -4.64 -1.87
C GLY A 64 3.47 -5.98 -1.89
N MET A 65 4.28 -6.27 -2.92
CA MET A 65 4.97 -7.55 -3.04
C MET A 65 6.28 -7.60 -2.27
N MET A 66 6.86 -6.45 -1.96
CA MET A 66 8.16 -6.33 -1.32
C MET A 66 8.07 -5.47 -0.06
N ASP A 67 9.02 -5.68 0.84
CA ASP A 67 8.95 -5.13 2.18
C ASP A 67 9.45 -3.68 2.27
N THR A 68 8.91 -2.97 3.25
CA THR A 68 9.28 -1.60 3.64
C THR A 68 9.36 -1.55 5.16
N ILE A 69 10.38 -0.89 5.68
CA ILE A 69 10.53 -0.61 7.11
C ILE A 69 10.57 0.91 7.29
N LEU A 70 9.68 1.44 8.12
CA LEU A 70 9.59 2.85 8.45
C LEU A 70 10.08 3.11 9.88
N ASN A 71 10.40 4.36 10.19
CA ASN A 71 10.80 4.82 11.52
C ASN A 71 12.05 4.12 12.08
N LEU A 72 12.90 3.57 11.23
CA LEU A 72 14.13 2.91 11.65
C LEU A 72 15.08 3.93 12.30
N GLY A 73 15.66 3.55 13.41
CA GLY A 73 16.49 4.41 14.26
C GLY A 73 15.88 4.70 15.63
N LEU A 74 14.64 4.24 15.88
CA LEU A 74 14.01 4.34 17.19
C LEU A 74 14.48 3.23 18.13
N ASN A 75 14.80 3.64 19.34
CA ASN A 75 15.02 2.83 20.53
C ASN A 75 14.52 3.65 21.73
N ASP A 76 14.70 3.15 22.95
CA ASP A 76 14.19 3.84 24.14
C ASP A 76 14.74 5.26 24.29
N GLU A 77 16.05 5.48 24.00
CA GLU A 77 16.70 6.77 24.15
C GLU A 77 16.33 7.75 22.99
N THR A 78 16.40 7.28 21.76
CA THR A 78 16.08 8.13 20.59
C THR A 78 14.59 8.48 20.51
N THR A 79 13.71 7.64 21.05
CA THR A 79 12.27 7.96 21.18
C THR A 79 12.04 9.11 22.13
N ILE A 80 12.73 9.14 23.28
CA ILE A 80 12.68 10.27 24.23
C ILE A 80 13.25 11.54 23.58
N ALA A 81 14.35 11.44 22.83
CA ALA A 81 14.94 12.56 22.11
C ALA A 81 13.96 13.14 21.07
N LEU A 82 13.31 12.28 20.30
CA LEU A 82 12.28 12.66 19.32
C LEU A 82 11.10 13.37 19.98
N ALA A 83 10.62 12.81 21.13
CA ALA A 83 9.53 13.38 21.92
C ALA A 83 9.85 14.77 22.42
N LYS A 84 11.02 14.96 22.99
CA LYS A 84 11.48 16.26 23.53
C LYS A 84 11.61 17.30 22.43
N LYS A 85 12.21 16.92 21.30
CA LYS A 85 12.42 17.81 20.16
C LYS A 85 11.12 18.37 19.59
N ASN A 86 10.11 17.52 19.47
CA ASN A 86 8.80 17.89 18.92
C ASN A 86 7.79 18.31 19.99
N ASN A 87 8.19 18.30 21.27
CA ASN A 87 7.29 18.48 22.42
C ASN A 87 6.01 17.62 22.32
N ASN A 88 6.17 16.38 21.83
CA ASN A 88 5.07 15.47 21.54
C ASN A 88 5.44 14.01 21.84
N TYR A 89 5.22 13.59 23.08
CA TYR A 89 5.48 12.22 23.53
C TYR A 89 4.56 11.19 22.88
N ARG A 90 3.28 11.58 22.66
CA ARG A 90 2.32 10.71 22.00
C ARG A 90 2.83 10.31 20.60
N PHE A 91 3.23 11.26 19.78
CA PHE A 91 3.79 11.04 18.45
C PHE A 91 5.02 10.12 18.48
N ALA A 92 5.95 10.36 19.42
CA ALA A 92 7.16 9.58 19.51
C ALA A 92 6.89 8.10 19.88
N TYR A 93 6.03 7.85 20.86
CA TYR A 93 5.66 6.49 21.24
C TYR A 93 4.78 5.79 20.19
N ASP A 94 3.91 6.52 19.49
CA ASP A 94 3.16 5.96 18.36
C ASP A 94 4.10 5.53 17.22
N SER A 95 5.09 6.37 16.91
CA SER A 95 6.13 6.03 15.91
C SER A 95 6.97 4.83 16.34
N TYR A 96 7.30 4.72 17.64
CA TYR A 96 8.09 3.62 18.15
C TYR A 96 7.32 2.28 18.14
N ARG A 97 6.06 2.26 18.60
CA ARG A 97 5.25 1.03 18.55
C ARG A 97 5.07 0.54 17.10
N ARG A 98 4.85 1.47 16.13
CA ARG A 98 4.74 1.16 14.71
C ARG A 98 6.05 0.55 14.19
N PHE A 99 7.18 1.11 14.59
CA PHE A 99 8.49 0.58 14.21
C PHE A 99 8.72 -0.83 14.77
N ILE A 100 8.44 -1.06 16.07
CA ILE A 100 8.60 -2.39 16.67
C ILE A 100 7.72 -3.42 15.95
N GLN A 101 6.44 -3.11 15.71
CA GLN A 101 5.51 -3.99 14.99
C GLN A 101 6.03 -4.31 13.58
N MET A 102 6.34 -3.27 12.80
CA MET A 102 6.81 -3.43 11.42
C MET A 102 8.15 -4.17 11.33
N PHE A 103 9.10 -3.84 12.20
CA PHE A 103 10.39 -4.52 12.26
C PHE A 103 10.23 -5.99 12.67
N SER A 104 9.37 -6.28 13.62
CA SER A 104 9.10 -7.64 14.06
C SER A 104 8.46 -8.49 12.96
N ASP A 105 7.47 -7.95 12.25
CA ASP A 105 6.79 -8.62 11.14
C ASP A 105 7.75 -8.83 9.95
N VAL A 106 8.33 -7.75 9.44
CA VAL A 106 9.12 -7.76 8.21
C VAL A 106 10.49 -8.42 8.37
N VAL A 107 11.18 -8.15 9.47
CA VAL A 107 12.58 -8.59 9.67
C VAL A 107 12.66 -9.94 10.38
N MET A 108 11.73 -10.22 11.32
CA MET A 108 11.76 -11.39 12.18
C MET A 108 10.63 -12.38 11.93
N ASP A 109 9.74 -12.08 10.96
CA ASP A 109 8.61 -12.94 10.57
C ASP A 109 7.65 -13.24 11.76
N VAL A 110 7.47 -12.26 12.64
CA VAL A 110 6.52 -12.33 13.75
C VAL A 110 5.14 -11.91 13.26
N GLU A 111 4.15 -12.76 13.46
CA GLU A 111 2.79 -12.55 12.96
C GLU A 111 2.15 -11.25 13.50
N LYS A 112 1.73 -10.39 12.59
CA LYS A 112 1.21 -9.04 12.85
C LYS A 112 0.03 -9.02 13.82
N TYR A 113 -0.86 -10.03 13.76
CA TYR A 113 -2.06 -10.10 14.59
C TYR A 113 -1.76 -10.05 16.10
N LYS A 114 -0.59 -10.56 16.55
CA LYS A 114 -0.20 -10.54 17.97
C LYS A 114 -0.07 -9.11 18.52
N PHE A 115 0.39 -8.19 17.69
CA PHE A 115 0.48 -6.77 18.01
C PHE A 115 -0.91 -6.10 17.93
N GLU A 116 -1.71 -6.46 16.95
CA GLU A 116 -3.07 -5.93 16.75
C GLU A 116 -4.03 -6.31 17.89
N GLU A 117 -3.86 -7.50 18.47
CA GLU A 117 -4.60 -7.91 19.67
C GLU A 117 -4.33 -6.99 20.87
N VAL A 118 -3.09 -6.55 21.08
CA VAL A 118 -2.75 -5.60 22.14
C VAL A 118 -3.43 -4.25 21.89
N LEU A 119 -3.35 -3.73 20.66
CA LEU A 119 -4.00 -2.46 20.31
C LEU A 119 -5.52 -2.54 20.50
N THR A 120 -6.14 -3.62 20.04
CA THR A 120 -7.59 -3.86 20.19
C THR A 120 -8.00 -3.93 21.65
N ARG A 121 -7.23 -4.63 22.47
CA ARG A 121 -7.48 -4.73 23.91
C ARG A 121 -7.37 -3.37 24.58
N VAL A 122 -6.31 -2.61 24.34
CA VAL A 122 -6.11 -1.28 24.94
C VAL A 122 -7.22 -0.31 24.50
N LYS A 123 -7.66 -0.36 23.25
CA LYS A 123 -8.81 0.43 22.79
C LYS A 123 -10.09 0.06 23.51
N ASN A 124 -10.40 -1.21 23.62
CA ASN A 124 -11.62 -1.69 24.30
C ASN A 124 -11.64 -1.35 25.80
N GLU A 125 -10.51 -1.50 26.49
CA GLU A 125 -10.38 -1.18 27.91
C GLU A 125 -10.62 0.31 28.22
N ASN A 126 -10.29 1.20 27.28
CA ASN A 126 -10.38 2.65 27.45
C ASN A 126 -11.55 3.30 26.68
N GLY A 127 -12.31 2.52 25.91
CA GLY A 127 -13.41 3.05 25.09
C GLY A 127 -12.96 3.89 23.90
N TYR A 128 -11.77 3.63 23.37
CA TYR A 128 -11.23 4.30 22.19
C TYR A 128 -11.76 3.65 20.90
N GLU A 129 -12.05 4.49 19.90
CA GLU A 129 -12.47 4.02 18.57
C GLU A 129 -11.27 3.83 17.63
N GLN A 130 -10.28 4.73 17.71
CA GLN A 130 -9.12 4.75 16.83
C GLN A 130 -7.81 4.70 17.61
N ASP A 131 -6.73 4.28 16.95
CA ASP A 131 -5.38 4.33 17.52
C ASP A 131 -4.95 5.75 17.88
N SER A 132 -5.48 6.76 17.15
CA SER A 132 -5.24 8.18 17.43
C SER A 132 -5.79 8.64 18.79
N ASP A 133 -6.73 7.92 19.38
CA ASP A 133 -7.34 8.28 20.67
C ASP A 133 -6.46 7.89 21.86
N MET A 134 -5.50 6.97 21.66
CA MET A 134 -4.56 6.56 22.70
C MET A 134 -3.65 7.71 23.12
N ASN A 135 -3.54 7.94 24.41
CA ASN A 135 -2.62 8.94 24.97
C ASN A 135 -1.18 8.41 25.11
N GLU A 136 -0.25 9.29 25.52
CA GLU A 136 1.17 8.94 25.67
C GLU A 136 1.44 7.79 26.64
N LYS A 137 0.65 7.68 27.73
CA LYS A 137 0.83 6.64 28.75
C LYS A 137 0.38 5.28 28.23
N ASP A 138 -0.71 5.26 27.47
CA ASP A 138 -1.21 4.03 26.85
C ASP A 138 -0.23 3.54 25.79
N LEU A 139 0.27 4.44 24.95
CA LEU A 139 1.26 4.11 23.94
C LEU A 139 2.61 3.65 24.52
N PHE A 140 3.04 4.22 25.64
CA PHE A 140 4.21 3.73 26.36
C PHE A 140 4.03 2.27 26.80
N LYS A 141 2.86 1.92 27.39
CA LYS A 141 2.55 0.54 27.77
C LYS A 141 2.51 -0.39 26.55
N VAL A 142 1.90 0.06 25.46
CA VAL A 142 1.86 -0.69 24.21
C VAL A 142 3.28 -0.98 23.70
N VAL A 143 4.20 -0.02 23.75
CA VAL A 143 5.62 -0.20 23.38
C VAL A 143 6.26 -1.29 24.23
N GLU A 144 6.06 -1.26 25.55
CA GLU A 144 6.63 -2.28 26.46
C GLU A 144 6.06 -3.68 26.15
N GLU A 145 4.78 -3.79 25.90
CA GLU A 145 4.14 -5.07 25.54
C GLU A 145 4.62 -5.56 24.15
N PHE A 146 4.83 -4.68 23.20
CA PHE A 146 5.36 -5.02 21.88
C PHE A 146 6.79 -5.54 21.97
N LYS A 147 7.65 -4.94 22.82
CA LYS A 147 9.00 -5.45 23.11
C LYS A 147 8.95 -6.85 23.75
N GLU A 148 7.97 -7.08 24.64
CA GLU A 148 7.79 -8.39 25.26
C GLU A 148 7.32 -9.45 24.24
N ILE A 149 6.42 -9.10 23.31
CA ILE A 149 6.04 -10.00 22.19
C ILE A 149 7.28 -10.34 21.37
N TYR A 150 8.07 -9.33 20.98
CA TYR A 150 9.30 -9.54 20.23
C TYR A 150 10.24 -10.51 20.98
N ARG A 151 10.47 -10.26 22.27
CA ARG A 151 11.34 -11.12 23.11
C ARG A 151 10.87 -12.57 23.16
N LYS A 152 9.57 -12.79 23.29
CA LYS A 152 8.98 -14.14 23.34
C LYS A 152 9.09 -14.87 22.01
N GLU A 153 8.78 -14.19 20.91
CA GLU A 153 8.73 -14.82 19.59
C GLU A 153 10.14 -15.00 18.98
N VAL A 154 11.03 -14.02 19.17
CA VAL A 154 12.38 -14.03 18.57
C VAL A 154 13.42 -14.66 19.49
N GLY A 155 13.14 -14.73 20.81
CA GLY A 155 14.06 -15.31 21.80
C GLY A 155 15.19 -14.38 22.23
N ARG A 156 15.14 -13.09 21.89
CA ARG A 156 16.11 -12.05 22.29
C ARG A 156 15.41 -10.70 22.44
N GLU A 157 16.07 -9.76 23.11
CA GLU A 157 15.57 -8.39 23.26
C GLU A 157 15.49 -7.67 21.90
N PHE A 158 14.57 -6.70 21.80
CA PHE A 158 14.47 -5.82 20.63
C PHE A 158 15.80 -5.06 20.44
N PRO A 159 16.38 -4.98 19.22
CA PRO A 159 17.70 -4.41 19.01
C PRO A 159 17.74 -2.91 19.31
N MET A 160 18.50 -2.52 20.33
CA MET A 160 18.73 -1.11 20.68
C MET A 160 19.81 -0.46 19.82
N SER A 161 20.68 -1.24 19.17
CA SER A 161 21.67 -0.74 18.23
C SER A 161 21.02 -0.37 16.90
N VAL A 162 20.99 0.92 16.59
CA VAL A 162 20.43 1.43 15.33
C VAL A 162 21.18 0.93 14.09
N LYS A 163 22.48 0.65 14.21
CA LYS A 163 23.27 0.03 13.13
C LYS A 163 22.86 -1.41 12.89
N GLU A 164 22.59 -2.17 13.95
CA GLU A 164 22.05 -3.53 13.84
C GLU A 164 20.67 -3.50 13.19
N GLN A 165 19.79 -2.60 13.63
CA GLN A 165 18.47 -2.40 13.00
C GLN A 165 18.59 -2.15 11.50
N LEU A 166 19.48 -1.24 11.09
CA LEU A 166 19.68 -0.88 9.69
C LEU A 166 20.15 -2.07 8.85
N MET A 167 21.14 -2.79 9.34
CA MET A 167 21.69 -3.95 8.61
C MET A 167 20.66 -5.07 8.45
N LEU A 168 19.94 -5.41 9.52
CA LEU A 168 18.85 -6.39 9.47
C LEU A 168 17.73 -5.98 8.53
N ALA A 169 17.38 -4.68 8.50
CA ALA A 169 16.37 -4.17 7.59
C ALA A 169 16.79 -4.24 6.11
N ILE A 170 18.05 -3.91 5.80
CA ILE A 170 18.61 -4.04 4.44
C ILE A 170 18.55 -5.50 3.98
N GLU A 171 19.00 -6.44 4.82
CA GLU A 171 18.95 -7.86 4.51
C GLU A 171 17.51 -8.36 4.32
N ALA A 172 16.55 -7.89 5.14
CA ALA A 172 15.14 -8.24 5.00
C ALA A 172 14.58 -7.78 3.66
N VAL A 173 14.91 -6.55 3.23
CA VAL A 173 14.49 -6.04 1.91
C VAL A 173 15.11 -6.86 0.78
N PHE A 174 16.39 -7.25 0.85
CA PHE A 174 16.97 -8.16 -0.13
C PHE A 174 16.25 -9.51 -0.18
N LYS A 175 15.96 -10.10 0.99
CA LYS A 175 15.23 -11.36 1.10
C LYS A 175 13.80 -11.26 0.54
N SER A 176 13.16 -10.11 0.65
CA SER A 176 11.80 -9.91 0.16
C SER A 176 11.67 -10.10 -1.36
N TRP A 177 12.76 -9.90 -2.14
CA TRP A 177 12.80 -10.22 -3.57
C TRP A 177 12.42 -11.69 -3.84
N ASN A 178 12.80 -12.59 -2.98
CA ASN A 178 12.59 -14.02 -3.14
C ASN A 178 11.47 -14.59 -2.23
N ASN A 179 10.67 -13.73 -1.58
CA ASN A 179 9.48 -14.20 -0.89
C ASN A 179 8.44 -14.76 -1.88
N ASN A 180 7.49 -15.56 -1.38
CA ASN A 180 6.55 -16.28 -2.23
C ASN A 180 5.66 -15.34 -3.06
N ARG A 181 5.12 -14.28 -2.45
CA ARG A 181 4.26 -13.30 -3.13
C ARG A 181 5.00 -12.56 -4.25
N ALA A 182 6.26 -12.18 -4.04
CA ALA A 182 7.07 -11.53 -5.07
C ALA A 182 7.39 -12.47 -6.24
N LYS A 183 7.68 -13.75 -5.98
CA LYS A 183 7.90 -14.77 -7.03
C LYS A 183 6.64 -14.99 -7.86
N VAL A 184 5.48 -15.12 -7.21
CA VAL A 184 4.19 -15.29 -7.91
C VAL A 184 3.91 -14.08 -8.80
N TYR A 185 4.06 -12.87 -8.26
CA TYR A 185 3.86 -11.63 -9.02
C TYR A 185 4.76 -11.55 -10.25
N ARG A 186 6.06 -11.82 -10.09
CA ARG A 186 7.01 -11.81 -11.22
C ARG A 186 6.64 -12.82 -12.29
N ARG A 187 6.24 -14.02 -11.91
CA ARG A 187 5.80 -15.07 -12.84
C ARG A 187 4.59 -14.61 -13.66
N LEU A 188 3.59 -13.99 -13.00
CA LEU A 188 2.38 -13.50 -13.65
C LEU A 188 2.65 -12.35 -14.63
N HIS A 189 3.67 -11.54 -14.36
CA HIS A 189 4.01 -10.37 -15.18
C HIS A 189 5.25 -10.57 -16.05
N ASN A 190 5.75 -11.80 -16.22
CA ASN A 190 6.93 -12.14 -17.01
C ASN A 190 8.18 -11.31 -16.63
N ILE A 191 8.35 -11.03 -15.32
CA ILE A 191 9.51 -10.29 -14.80
C ILE A 191 10.61 -11.28 -14.45
N SER A 192 11.84 -11.03 -14.89
CA SER A 192 13.00 -11.91 -14.66
C SER A 192 13.41 -11.93 -13.19
N ASP A 193 13.61 -13.11 -12.62
CA ASP A 193 14.12 -13.31 -11.26
C ASP A 193 15.56 -12.78 -11.06
N LYS A 194 16.32 -12.58 -12.14
CA LYS A 194 17.72 -12.13 -12.11
C LYS A 194 17.89 -10.62 -11.87
N LEU A 195 16.81 -9.84 -11.92
CA LEU A 195 16.88 -8.38 -11.80
C LEU A 195 17.30 -7.94 -10.38
N GLY A 196 16.85 -8.63 -9.34
CA GLY A 196 17.06 -8.22 -7.96
C GLY A 196 16.26 -6.98 -7.57
N THR A 197 16.46 -6.53 -6.33
CA THR A 197 15.90 -5.27 -5.83
C THR A 197 17.00 -4.35 -5.34
N ALA A 198 16.84 -3.06 -5.58
CA ALA A 198 17.58 -2.04 -4.84
C ALA A 198 16.98 -1.84 -3.44
N VAL A 199 17.73 -1.21 -2.56
CA VAL A 199 17.29 -0.77 -1.25
C VAL A 199 17.48 0.74 -1.15
N ASN A 200 16.38 1.47 -0.97
CA ASN A 200 16.38 2.92 -0.78
C ASN A 200 16.36 3.22 0.72
N ILE A 201 17.37 3.94 1.20
CA ILE A 201 17.44 4.48 2.55
C ILE A 201 17.18 5.97 2.45
N GLN A 202 16.06 6.42 3.03
CA GLN A 202 15.59 7.79 2.89
C GLN A 202 15.22 8.36 4.26
N ALA A 203 15.60 9.63 4.50
CA ALA A 203 15.20 10.33 5.71
C ALA A 203 13.68 10.38 5.85
N MET A 204 13.19 10.09 7.06
CA MET A 204 11.77 10.16 7.37
C MET A 204 11.29 11.62 7.45
N VAL A 205 10.07 11.82 6.96
CA VAL A 205 9.19 12.96 7.23
C VAL A 205 7.87 12.42 7.79
N PHE A 206 7.19 13.20 8.62
CA PHE A 206 6.11 12.68 9.45
C PHE A 206 4.79 13.38 9.18
N GLY A 207 3.82 12.61 8.68
CA GLY A 207 2.44 13.06 8.49
C GLY A 207 1.56 12.96 9.75
N ASN A 208 2.11 12.45 10.87
CA ASN A 208 1.37 12.16 12.10
C ASN A 208 1.81 12.97 13.32
N MET A 209 2.39 14.17 13.10
CA MET A 209 2.80 15.05 14.21
C MET A 209 1.68 15.98 14.70
N GLY A 210 0.59 16.11 13.96
CA GLY A 210 -0.53 16.98 14.31
C GLY A 210 -1.43 17.29 13.10
N ASP A 211 -2.36 18.23 13.29
CA ASP A 211 -3.40 18.54 12.30
C ASP A 211 -2.91 19.30 11.05
N ASN A 212 -1.72 19.89 11.09
CA ASN A 212 -1.03 20.50 9.95
C ASN A 212 -0.09 19.51 9.22
N CYS A 213 -0.20 18.24 9.56
CA CYS A 213 0.54 17.14 8.97
C CYS A 213 -0.43 16.15 8.33
N GLY A 214 0.05 15.43 7.33
CA GLY A 214 -0.76 14.43 6.65
C GLY A 214 0.07 13.60 5.67
N THR A 215 -0.56 12.62 5.07
CA THR A 215 0.06 11.78 4.06
C THR A 215 -0.98 11.33 3.06
N GLY A 216 -0.56 11.04 1.83
CA GLY A 216 -1.48 10.62 0.80
C GLY A 216 -0.81 9.95 -0.39
N VAL A 217 -1.66 9.43 -1.22
CA VAL A 217 -1.30 8.84 -2.53
C VAL A 217 -2.20 9.47 -3.57
N SER A 218 -1.62 9.92 -4.66
CA SER A 218 -2.39 10.51 -5.76
C SER A 218 -1.81 10.12 -7.11
N PHE A 219 -2.69 9.87 -8.04
CA PHE A 219 -2.36 9.76 -9.45
C PHE A 219 -2.41 11.12 -10.11
N SER A 220 -1.52 11.38 -11.06
CA SER A 220 -1.52 12.63 -11.84
C SER A 220 -2.73 12.74 -12.78
N ARG A 221 -3.36 11.61 -13.11
CA ARG A 221 -4.61 11.49 -13.87
C ARG A 221 -5.51 10.44 -13.24
N ASN A 222 -6.77 10.40 -13.63
CA ASN A 222 -7.70 9.37 -13.16
C ASN A 222 -7.29 7.99 -13.68
N PRO A 223 -6.89 7.03 -12.81
CA PRO A 223 -6.42 5.71 -13.25
C PRO A 223 -7.52 4.79 -13.78
N VAL A 224 -8.77 5.19 -13.64
CA VAL A 224 -9.94 4.44 -14.13
C VAL A 224 -10.38 4.94 -15.50
N THR A 225 -10.48 6.25 -15.68
CA THR A 225 -10.99 6.89 -16.91
C THR A 225 -9.87 7.41 -17.82
N GLY A 226 -8.73 7.83 -17.28
CA GLY A 226 -7.63 8.47 -18.00
C GLY A 226 -7.73 10.00 -18.04
N GLU A 227 -8.82 10.59 -17.52
CA GLU A 227 -9.04 12.02 -17.50
C GLU A 227 -7.93 12.80 -16.77
N ASP A 228 -7.57 13.97 -17.26
CA ASP A 228 -6.55 14.86 -16.67
C ASP A 228 -7.10 15.58 -15.44
N GLU A 229 -7.26 14.82 -14.38
CA GLU A 229 -7.59 15.30 -13.04
C GLU A 229 -6.80 14.51 -11.98
N LEU A 230 -6.35 15.20 -10.94
CA LEU A 230 -5.72 14.52 -9.80
C LEU A 230 -6.71 13.55 -9.16
N PHE A 231 -6.29 12.31 -9.05
CA PHE A 231 -7.11 11.24 -8.47
C PHE A 231 -6.39 10.59 -7.31
N GLY A 232 -6.84 10.83 -6.10
CA GLY A 232 -6.14 10.31 -4.94
C GLY A 232 -6.84 10.57 -3.63
N GLU A 233 -6.15 10.20 -2.57
CA GLU A 233 -6.65 10.22 -1.21
C GLU A 233 -5.56 10.66 -0.24
N TYR A 234 -5.94 11.33 0.83
CA TYR A 234 -5.04 11.73 1.89
C TYR A 234 -5.70 11.62 3.27
N LEU A 235 -4.87 11.48 4.29
CA LEU A 235 -5.25 11.50 5.69
C LEU A 235 -4.48 12.58 6.43
N ILE A 236 -5.18 13.34 7.26
CA ILE A 236 -4.58 14.25 8.23
C ILE A 236 -4.13 13.45 9.45
N ASN A 237 -3.01 13.86 10.05
CA ASN A 237 -2.41 13.25 11.22
C ASN A 237 -2.28 11.71 11.07
N ALA A 238 -1.57 11.27 10.02
CA ALA A 238 -1.42 9.87 9.65
C ALA A 238 -0.05 9.60 9.02
N GLN A 239 0.40 8.35 9.09
CA GLN A 239 1.52 7.84 8.30
C GLN A 239 1.01 7.14 7.02
N GLY A 240 1.90 6.91 6.04
CA GLY A 240 1.54 6.36 4.74
C GLY A 240 0.85 4.99 4.81
N GLU A 241 1.23 4.15 5.76
CA GLU A 241 0.60 2.85 6.01
C GLU A 241 -0.89 2.95 6.39
N ASP A 242 -1.30 4.03 7.06
CA ASP A 242 -2.70 4.25 7.48
C ASP A 242 -3.61 4.48 6.25
N VAL A 243 -3.08 5.08 5.18
CA VAL A 243 -3.81 5.29 3.92
C VAL A 243 -4.00 3.96 3.18
N VAL A 244 -2.93 3.18 3.09
CA VAL A 244 -2.89 1.94 2.28
C VAL A 244 -3.61 0.78 2.99
N ALA A 245 -3.50 0.71 4.32
CA ALA A 245 -4.15 -0.34 5.12
C ALA A 245 -5.68 -0.18 5.20
N GLY A 246 -6.22 1.01 4.90
CA GLY A 246 -7.67 1.25 4.92
C GLY A 246 -8.30 1.27 6.31
N ILE A 247 -7.49 1.40 7.37
CA ILE A 247 -7.96 1.43 8.76
C ILE A 247 -8.82 2.67 9.03
N ARG A 248 -8.47 3.81 8.40
CA ARG A 248 -9.20 5.07 8.45
C ARG A 248 -9.74 5.39 7.07
N THR A 249 -10.90 6.06 7.00
CA THR A 249 -11.46 6.54 5.72
C THR A 249 -10.71 7.79 5.28
N PRO A 250 -9.95 7.75 4.18
CA PRO A 250 -9.24 8.92 3.70
C PRO A 250 -10.19 9.93 3.03
N LYS A 251 -9.73 11.18 2.97
CA LYS A 251 -10.39 12.24 2.20
C LYS A 251 -9.93 12.17 0.74
N ASN A 252 -10.82 12.55 -0.18
CA ASN A 252 -10.45 12.72 -1.58
C ASN A 252 -9.41 13.85 -1.71
N ILE A 253 -8.45 13.70 -2.63
CA ILE A 253 -7.37 14.68 -2.84
C ILE A 253 -7.91 16.07 -3.21
N SER A 254 -9.07 16.18 -3.85
CA SER A 254 -9.70 17.46 -4.17
C SER A 254 -10.04 18.31 -2.94
N VAL A 255 -10.32 17.66 -1.79
CA VAL A 255 -10.60 18.36 -0.53
C VAL A 255 -9.36 19.07 0.02
N LEU A 256 -8.15 18.65 -0.39
CA LEU A 256 -6.91 19.34 -0.04
C LEU A 256 -6.89 20.79 -0.58
N ALA A 257 -7.61 21.06 -1.67
CA ALA A 257 -7.78 22.40 -2.20
C ALA A 257 -8.52 23.35 -1.23
N GLU A 258 -9.38 22.79 -0.37
CA GLU A 258 -10.11 23.53 0.66
C GLU A 258 -9.30 23.57 1.98
N ASP A 259 -8.77 22.43 2.39
CA ASP A 259 -8.02 22.29 3.66
C ASP A 259 -6.68 23.02 3.62
N MET A 260 -5.93 22.93 2.50
CA MET A 260 -4.58 23.49 2.34
C MET A 260 -4.35 23.98 0.89
N PRO A 261 -4.99 25.09 0.47
CA PRO A 261 -5.04 25.55 -0.94
C PRO A 261 -3.66 25.74 -1.58
N GLN A 262 -2.68 26.27 -0.83
CA GLN A 262 -1.34 26.55 -1.34
C GLN A 262 -0.57 25.25 -1.60
N LEU A 263 -0.70 24.26 -0.71
CA LEU A 263 -0.09 22.94 -0.89
C LEU A 263 -0.72 22.18 -2.04
N TYR A 264 -2.05 22.27 -2.20
CA TYR A 264 -2.74 21.66 -3.34
C TYR A 264 -2.21 22.22 -4.66
N LYS A 265 -2.04 23.55 -4.77
CA LYS A 265 -1.49 24.19 -5.97
C LYS A 265 -0.05 23.70 -6.25
N GLU A 266 0.80 23.66 -5.23
CA GLU A 266 2.17 23.14 -5.34
C GLU A 266 2.16 21.67 -5.79
N PHE A 267 1.25 20.86 -5.24
CA PHE A 267 1.14 19.45 -5.61
C PHE A 267 0.69 19.27 -7.07
N VAL A 268 -0.26 20.05 -7.57
CA VAL A 268 -0.67 20.06 -8.98
C VAL A 268 0.51 20.38 -9.90
N GLU A 269 1.29 21.42 -9.58
CA GLU A 269 2.46 21.83 -10.37
C GLU A 269 3.54 20.74 -10.39
N LEU A 270 3.81 20.11 -9.24
CA LEU A 270 4.78 19.00 -9.13
C LEU A 270 4.31 17.75 -9.89
N SER A 271 3.03 17.41 -9.81
CA SER A 271 2.45 16.26 -10.53
C SER A 271 2.60 16.41 -12.03
N LYS A 272 2.29 17.59 -12.58
CA LYS A 272 2.49 17.90 -14.01
C LYS A 272 3.95 17.82 -14.41
N LYS A 273 4.86 18.38 -13.62
CA LYS A 273 6.31 18.31 -13.88
C LYS A 273 6.83 16.88 -13.90
N LEU A 274 6.34 16.02 -13.01
CA LEU A 274 6.70 14.60 -12.99
C LEU A 274 6.16 13.88 -14.22
N GLU A 275 4.91 14.14 -14.60
CA GLU A 275 4.30 13.55 -15.80
C GLU A 275 5.03 13.95 -17.09
N GLU A 276 5.37 15.21 -17.25
CA GLU A 276 6.19 15.72 -18.37
C GLU A 276 7.58 15.07 -18.41
N HIS A 277 8.23 14.91 -17.23
CA HIS A 277 9.56 14.31 -17.15
C HIS A 277 9.55 12.82 -17.52
N TYR A 278 8.63 12.05 -16.97
CA TYR A 278 8.52 10.61 -17.23
C TYR A 278 7.71 10.31 -18.50
N LYS A 279 7.07 11.32 -19.07
CA LYS A 279 6.20 11.23 -20.26
C LYS A 279 5.07 10.23 -20.09
N ASP A 280 4.63 10.01 -18.87
CA ASP A 280 3.56 9.08 -18.53
C ASP A 280 2.88 9.49 -17.24
N MET A 281 1.63 9.10 -17.07
CA MET A 281 0.84 9.28 -15.87
C MET A 281 1.56 8.67 -14.65
N GLN A 282 1.61 9.41 -13.55
CA GLN A 282 2.35 9.06 -12.35
C GLN A 282 1.45 8.70 -11.17
N ASP A 283 1.92 7.74 -10.39
CA ASP A 283 1.44 7.36 -9.05
C ASP A 283 2.43 7.96 -8.05
N ILE A 284 1.96 8.88 -7.20
CA ILE A 284 2.79 9.77 -6.38
C ILE A 284 2.42 9.56 -4.91
N GLU A 285 3.41 9.18 -4.11
CA GLU A 285 3.29 9.15 -2.66
C GLU A 285 3.84 10.45 -2.07
N PHE A 286 3.09 11.09 -1.18
CA PHE A 286 3.49 12.36 -0.57
C PHE A 286 3.19 12.42 0.93
N THR A 287 3.91 13.27 1.64
CA THR A 287 3.67 13.59 3.04
C THR A 287 3.70 15.10 3.23
N ILE A 288 2.85 15.59 4.10
CA ILE A 288 2.83 16.96 4.58
C ILE A 288 3.36 16.94 6.01
N GLU A 289 4.50 17.56 6.25
CA GLU A 289 5.08 17.72 7.58
C GLU A 289 5.11 19.21 7.92
N ASP A 290 4.39 19.59 8.95
CA ASP A 290 4.30 20.98 9.44
C ASP A 290 3.97 21.99 8.32
N GLY A 291 2.95 21.66 7.52
CA GLY A 291 2.50 22.51 6.41
C GLY A 291 3.45 22.55 5.21
N LYS A 292 4.43 21.67 5.11
CA LYS A 292 5.38 21.58 4.00
C LYS A 292 5.19 20.25 3.26
N LEU A 293 5.13 20.33 1.92
CA LEU A 293 4.96 19.17 1.05
C LEU A 293 6.30 18.45 0.79
N TYR A 294 6.27 17.14 0.85
CA TYR A 294 7.37 16.24 0.50
C TYR A 294 6.87 15.13 -0.42
N ILE A 295 7.50 14.98 -1.58
CA ILE A 295 7.28 13.84 -2.46
C ILE A 295 8.18 12.69 -1.98
N LEU A 296 7.58 11.55 -1.68
CA LEU A 296 8.30 10.39 -1.16
C LEU A 296 8.73 9.43 -2.26
N GLN A 297 7.85 9.20 -3.21
CA GLN A 297 8.06 8.29 -4.33
C GLN A 297 7.17 8.67 -5.50
N THR A 298 7.65 8.43 -6.71
CA THR A 298 6.84 8.44 -7.93
C THR A 298 7.13 7.19 -8.75
N ARG A 299 6.12 6.73 -9.48
CA ARG A 299 6.22 5.59 -10.39
C ARG A 299 5.17 5.71 -11.49
N ASN A 300 5.40 5.02 -12.61
CA ASN A 300 4.39 4.93 -13.66
C ASN A 300 3.13 4.25 -13.10
N ALA A 301 2.00 4.89 -13.28
CA ALA A 301 0.74 4.48 -12.67
C ALA A 301 0.18 3.20 -13.29
N LYS A 302 -0.27 2.29 -12.43
CA LYS A 302 -1.15 1.20 -12.84
C LYS A 302 -2.54 1.75 -13.09
N ARG A 303 -3.13 1.36 -14.22
CA ARG A 303 -4.40 1.92 -14.70
C ARG A 303 -5.21 0.88 -15.47
N THR A 304 -6.48 1.16 -15.67
CA THR A 304 -7.36 0.29 -16.45
C THR A 304 -7.00 0.30 -17.94
N PRO A 305 -7.42 -0.71 -18.72
CA PRO A 305 -7.23 -0.69 -20.16
C PRO A 305 -7.84 0.54 -20.83
N ASN A 306 -9.00 1.03 -20.40
CA ASN A 306 -9.59 2.27 -20.87
C ASN A 306 -8.66 3.47 -20.64
N ALA A 307 -8.15 3.61 -19.41
CA ALA A 307 -7.25 4.69 -19.07
C ALA A 307 -5.89 4.59 -19.80
N VAL A 308 -5.42 3.37 -20.14
CA VAL A 308 -4.20 3.21 -20.97
C VAL A 308 -4.38 3.89 -22.32
N VAL A 309 -5.51 3.67 -22.98
CA VAL A 309 -5.81 4.26 -24.30
C VAL A 309 -6.03 5.75 -24.19
N GLU A 310 -6.87 6.19 -23.26
CA GLU A 310 -7.21 7.61 -23.06
C GLU A 310 -5.97 8.46 -22.74
N VAL A 311 -5.13 8.00 -21.79
CA VAL A 311 -3.88 8.68 -21.45
C VAL A 311 -2.91 8.73 -22.64
N ALA A 312 -2.81 7.65 -23.42
CA ALA A 312 -1.94 7.64 -24.60
C ALA A 312 -2.40 8.66 -25.66
N VAL A 313 -3.71 8.78 -25.90
CA VAL A 313 -4.30 9.76 -26.83
C VAL A 313 -4.07 11.18 -26.31
N SER A 314 -4.39 11.44 -25.06
CA SER A 314 -4.26 12.76 -24.41
C SER A 314 -2.80 13.25 -24.44
N LEU A 315 -1.82 12.40 -24.09
CA LEU A 315 -0.40 12.76 -24.14
C LEU A 315 0.10 13.07 -25.56
N VAL A 316 -0.49 12.47 -26.60
CA VAL A 316 -0.21 12.84 -28.00
C VAL A 316 -0.80 14.21 -28.33
N GLU A 317 -2.04 14.48 -27.94
CA GLU A 317 -2.71 15.77 -28.16
C GLU A 317 -2.00 16.92 -27.44
N GLU A 318 -1.48 16.67 -26.26
CA GLU A 318 -0.66 17.59 -25.48
C GLU A 318 0.78 17.75 -26.02
N GLY A 319 1.18 16.93 -26.99
CA GLY A 319 2.51 16.97 -27.59
C GLY A 319 3.64 16.40 -26.71
N VAL A 320 3.32 15.64 -25.67
CA VAL A 320 4.27 15.02 -24.74
C VAL A 320 4.94 13.79 -25.36
N ILE A 321 4.18 13.01 -26.16
CA ILE A 321 4.65 11.81 -26.87
C ILE A 321 4.21 11.84 -28.34
N SER A 322 4.90 11.05 -29.17
CA SER A 322 4.48 10.87 -30.56
C SER A 322 3.36 9.84 -30.71
N LYS A 323 2.68 9.81 -31.88
CA LYS A 323 1.67 8.80 -32.18
C LYS A 323 2.25 7.38 -32.18
N GLU A 324 3.46 7.23 -32.66
CA GLU A 324 4.18 5.97 -32.70
C GLU A 324 4.49 5.46 -31.28
N GLU A 325 4.93 6.37 -30.40
CA GLU A 325 5.14 6.05 -28.98
C GLU A 325 3.84 5.64 -28.30
N ALA A 326 2.73 6.33 -28.57
CA ALA A 326 1.41 6.00 -28.03
C ALA A 326 0.96 4.59 -28.45
N ILE A 327 1.11 4.23 -29.73
CA ILE A 327 0.78 2.89 -30.24
C ILE A 327 1.62 1.80 -29.55
N LEU A 328 2.91 2.05 -29.33
CA LEU A 328 3.80 1.09 -28.66
C LEU A 328 3.48 0.91 -27.16
N ARG A 329 2.84 1.89 -26.54
CA ARG A 329 2.45 1.83 -25.12
C ARG A 329 1.15 1.06 -24.89
N VAL A 330 0.25 1.08 -25.86
CA VAL A 330 -1.03 0.35 -25.78
C VAL A 330 -0.79 -1.08 -26.25
N GLY A 331 -0.75 -2.01 -25.30
CA GLY A 331 -0.55 -3.43 -25.61
C GLY A 331 -1.81 -4.08 -26.21
N THR A 332 -1.59 -5.16 -26.97
CA THR A 332 -2.70 -5.94 -27.55
C THR A 332 -3.61 -6.57 -26.50
N GLU A 333 -3.08 -6.87 -25.32
CA GLU A 333 -3.86 -7.42 -24.21
C GLU A 333 -4.85 -6.39 -23.64
N GLU A 334 -4.44 -5.11 -23.53
CA GLU A 334 -5.31 -4.02 -23.10
C GLU A 334 -6.46 -3.82 -24.07
N ILE A 335 -6.17 -3.84 -25.38
CA ILE A 335 -7.20 -3.74 -26.43
C ILE A 335 -8.18 -4.91 -26.33
N ASN A 336 -7.68 -6.13 -26.19
CA ASN A 336 -8.54 -7.32 -26.04
C ASN A 336 -9.47 -7.22 -24.81
N LYS A 337 -8.94 -6.69 -23.68
CA LYS A 337 -9.76 -6.48 -22.48
C LYS A 337 -10.86 -5.42 -22.67
N LEU A 338 -10.64 -4.43 -23.54
CA LEU A 338 -11.65 -3.42 -23.88
C LEU A 338 -12.82 -3.96 -24.71
N LEU A 339 -12.62 -5.09 -25.36
CA LEU A 339 -13.66 -5.75 -26.16
C LEU A 339 -14.60 -6.62 -25.30
N HIS A 340 -14.44 -6.66 -23.98
CA HIS A 340 -15.19 -7.57 -23.11
C HIS A 340 -16.10 -6.92 -22.07
N SER A 341 -17.27 -7.52 -22.04
CA SER A 341 -18.43 -7.65 -21.14
C SER A 341 -18.78 -6.51 -20.20
N THR A 342 -19.94 -5.99 -20.43
CA THR A 342 -20.81 -5.28 -19.49
C THR A 342 -22.00 -6.18 -19.10
N PHE A 343 -22.78 -5.80 -18.10
CA PHE A 343 -24.06 -6.44 -17.83
C PHE A 343 -25.15 -5.90 -18.76
N GLU A 344 -26.10 -6.76 -19.14
CA GLU A 344 -27.26 -6.35 -19.92
C GLU A 344 -28.15 -5.42 -19.09
N ASP A 345 -28.49 -4.23 -19.63
CA ASP A 345 -29.32 -3.22 -18.96
C ASP A 345 -30.68 -3.74 -18.47
N LYS A 346 -31.25 -4.69 -19.19
CA LYS A 346 -32.53 -5.27 -18.87
C LYS A 346 -32.43 -6.22 -17.67
N SER A 347 -31.37 -6.99 -17.60
CA SER A 347 -31.07 -7.90 -16.49
C SER A 347 -30.70 -7.13 -15.24
N LEU A 348 -29.95 -6.02 -15.36
CA LEU A 348 -29.62 -5.12 -14.23
C LEU A 348 -30.85 -4.51 -13.57
N LYS A 349 -31.87 -4.11 -14.37
CA LYS A 349 -33.11 -3.52 -13.83
C LYS A 349 -33.95 -4.51 -13.00
N GLN A 350 -33.74 -5.79 -13.17
CA GLN A 350 -34.45 -6.85 -12.45
C GLN A 350 -33.63 -7.41 -11.27
N ALA A 351 -32.33 -7.13 -11.26
CA ALA A 351 -31.41 -7.65 -10.26
C ALA A 351 -31.56 -6.91 -8.91
N GLN A 352 -31.50 -7.69 -7.81
CA GLN A 352 -31.50 -7.12 -6.47
C GLN A 352 -30.11 -6.60 -6.13
N GLN A 353 -29.98 -5.27 -5.99
CA GLN A 353 -28.76 -4.66 -5.53
C GLN A 353 -28.55 -4.98 -4.03
N LEU A 354 -27.37 -5.52 -3.69
CA LEU A 354 -26.96 -5.82 -2.32
C LEU A 354 -26.25 -4.65 -1.65
N THR A 355 -25.30 -4.05 -2.36
CA THR A 355 -24.50 -2.93 -1.87
C THR A 355 -23.96 -2.08 -3.00
N GLN A 356 -23.37 -0.96 -2.62
CA GLN A 356 -22.57 -0.11 -3.50
C GLN A 356 -21.33 0.36 -2.76
N GLY A 357 -20.18 0.17 -3.38
CA GLY A 357 -18.88 0.66 -2.95
C GLY A 357 -18.27 1.58 -3.99
N LEU A 358 -16.96 1.75 -3.92
CA LEU A 358 -16.18 2.50 -4.88
C LEU A 358 -15.88 1.64 -6.12
N ALA A 359 -16.09 2.19 -7.29
CA ALA A 359 -15.77 1.59 -8.59
C ALA A 359 -14.26 1.52 -8.78
N ALA A 360 -13.61 0.54 -8.15
CA ALA A 360 -12.16 0.48 -8.02
C ALA A 360 -11.47 -0.05 -9.29
N SER A 361 -12.10 -0.97 -10.01
CA SER A 361 -11.65 -1.46 -11.31
C SER A 361 -12.86 -1.94 -12.12
N PRO A 362 -13.05 -1.47 -13.37
CA PRO A 362 -14.23 -1.76 -14.16
C PRO A 362 -14.33 -3.22 -14.59
N GLY A 363 -15.49 -3.60 -15.07
CA GLY A 363 -15.82 -4.91 -15.60
C GLY A 363 -17.09 -5.48 -14.96
N ALA A 364 -17.66 -6.48 -15.62
CA ALA A 364 -18.79 -7.24 -15.14
C ALA A 364 -18.36 -8.68 -14.81
N ALA A 365 -18.50 -9.06 -13.57
CA ALA A 365 -18.11 -10.38 -13.09
C ALA A 365 -19.23 -11.07 -12.32
N VAL A 366 -19.37 -12.38 -12.54
CA VAL A 366 -20.30 -13.23 -11.82
C VAL A 366 -19.52 -14.40 -11.23
N GLY A 367 -19.75 -14.71 -9.97
CA GLY A 367 -19.07 -15.85 -9.35
C GLY A 367 -19.57 -16.17 -7.95
N ALA A 368 -19.13 -17.31 -7.47
CA ALA A 368 -19.42 -17.78 -6.13
C ALA A 368 -18.53 -17.10 -5.11
N ILE A 369 -19.11 -16.68 -3.99
CA ILE A 369 -18.41 -15.99 -2.89
C ILE A 369 -17.43 -16.96 -2.21
N TYR A 370 -16.21 -16.46 -1.97
CA TYR A 370 -15.23 -17.07 -1.08
C TYR A 370 -14.53 -15.99 -0.25
N PHE A 371 -14.20 -16.32 1.01
CA PHE A 371 -13.70 -15.34 1.98
C PHE A 371 -12.20 -15.42 2.23
N THR A 372 -11.53 -16.47 1.76
CA THR A 372 -10.07 -16.62 1.86
C THR A 372 -9.44 -16.85 0.49
N ALA A 373 -8.20 -16.36 0.33
CA ALA A 373 -7.47 -16.56 -0.92
C ALA A 373 -7.28 -18.04 -1.27
N HIS A 374 -6.98 -18.87 -0.28
CA HIS A 374 -6.76 -20.30 -0.47
C HIS A 374 -8.03 -21.02 -0.98
N GLU A 375 -9.18 -20.77 -0.37
CA GLU A 375 -10.45 -21.38 -0.79
C GLU A 375 -10.91 -20.86 -2.15
N ALA A 376 -10.67 -19.57 -2.44
CA ALA A 376 -10.93 -19.00 -3.76
C ALA A 376 -10.12 -19.69 -4.85
N VAL A 377 -8.82 -19.94 -4.64
CA VAL A 377 -7.95 -20.66 -5.57
C VAL A 377 -8.45 -22.08 -5.82
N GLU A 378 -8.81 -22.81 -4.78
CA GLU A 378 -9.32 -24.18 -4.92
C GLU A 378 -10.65 -24.21 -5.67
N ALA A 379 -11.57 -23.32 -5.33
CA ALA A 379 -12.89 -23.26 -5.98
C ALA A 379 -12.81 -22.78 -7.44
N ALA A 380 -11.89 -21.90 -7.76
CA ALA A 380 -11.67 -21.37 -9.11
C ALA A 380 -11.25 -22.45 -10.13
N LYS A 381 -10.79 -23.60 -9.67
CA LYS A 381 -10.51 -24.77 -10.53
C LYS A 381 -11.76 -25.35 -11.19
N THR A 382 -12.95 -25.10 -10.63
CA THR A 382 -14.20 -25.73 -11.07
C THR A 382 -15.32 -24.75 -11.40
N LYS A 383 -15.26 -23.50 -10.92
CA LYS A 383 -16.31 -22.50 -11.12
C LYS A 383 -15.76 -21.08 -10.99
N PRO A 384 -16.44 -20.07 -11.59
CA PRO A 384 -16.11 -18.65 -11.36
C PRO A 384 -16.26 -18.28 -9.89
N VAL A 385 -15.33 -17.48 -9.38
CA VAL A 385 -15.22 -17.10 -7.97
C VAL A 385 -15.15 -15.60 -7.81
N VAL A 386 -15.77 -15.07 -6.77
CA VAL A 386 -15.60 -13.69 -6.28
C VAL A 386 -14.95 -13.77 -4.90
N LEU A 387 -13.78 -13.14 -4.77
CA LEU A 387 -13.10 -13.03 -3.51
C LEU A 387 -13.68 -11.84 -2.71
N VAL A 388 -14.27 -12.15 -1.55
CA VAL A 388 -14.88 -11.15 -0.67
C VAL A 388 -14.09 -11.08 0.64
N ARG A 389 -13.52 -9.92 0.94
CA ARG A 389 -12.65 -9.71 2.11
C ARG A 389 -13.06 -8.47 2.88
N GLU A 390 -12.67 -8.35 4.15
CA GLU A 390 -12.70 -7.04 4.83
C GLU A 390 -11.73 -6.08 4.16
N GLU A 391 -10.51 -6.52 3.94
CA GLU A 391 -9.46 -5.87 3.17
C GLU A 391 -8.56 -6.93 2.55
N THR A 392 -7.82 -6.63 1.48
CA THR A 392 -6.82 -7.54 0.94
C THR A 392 -5.42 -7.12 1.34
N SER A 393 -4.57 -8.13 1.51
CA SER A 393 -3.13 -7.97 1.74
C SER A 393 -2.33 -8.60 0.60
N PRO A 394 -1.02 -8.39 0.52
CA PRO A 394 -0.16 -9.05 -0.47
C PRO A 394 -0.22 -10.59 -0.43
N GLU A 395 -0.61 -11.17 0.69
CA GLU A 395 -0.78 -12.63 0.85
C GLU A 395 -1.99 -13.16 0.07
N ASP A 396 -2.95 -12.30 -0.24
CA ASP A 396 -4.18 -12.68 -0.98
C ASP A 396 -3.97 -12.72 -2.51
N ILE A 397 -2.76 -12.46 -3.02
CA ILE A 397 -2.48 -12.30 -4.46
C ILE A 397 -2.94 -13.49 -5.31
N GLU A 398 -2.73 -14.73 -4.87
CA GLU A 398 -3.14 -15.92 -5.61
C GLU A 398 -4.66 -16.03 -5.70
N GLY A 399 -5.38 -15.72 -4.62
CA GLY A 399 -6.84 -15.66 -4.60
C GLY A 399 -7.40 -14.57 -5.51
N MET A 400 -6.77 -13.38 -5.50
CA MET A 400 -7.15 -12.26 -6.36
C MET A 400 -6.97 -12.62 -7.86
N VAL A 401 -5.86 -13.26 -8.21
CA VAL A 401 -5.58 -13.70 -9.58
C VAL A 401 -6.60 -14.73 -10.04
N SER A 402 -6.96 -15.67 -9.19
CA SER A 402 -7.88 -16.80 -9.52
C SER A 402 -9.34 -16.36 -9.57
N SER A 403 -9.68 -15.21 -8.97
CA SER A 403 -11.07 -14.73 -8.90
C SER A 403 -11.46 -13.90 -10.13
N GLU A 404 -12.76 -13.90 -10.47
CA GLU A 404 -13.34 -13.02 -11.50
C GLU A 404 -13.50 -11.59 -11.01
N ALA A 405 -13.79 -11.41 -9.72
CA ALA A 405 -13.86 -10.10 -9.07
C ALA A 405 -13.35 -10.14 -7.63
N ILE A 406 -13.01 -8.95 -7.14
CA ILE A 406 -12.64 -8.68 -5.76
C ILE A 406 -13.62 -7.66 -5.17
N VAL A 407 -14.18 -7.98 -4.00
CA VAL A 407 -15.06 -7.09 -3.24
C VAL A 407 -14.47 -6.91 -1.84
N THR A 408 -14.29 -5.67 -1.40
CA THR A 408 -13.79 -5.41 -0.05
C THR A 408 -14.73 -4.52 0.75
N LEU A 409 -14.82 -4.79 2.05
CA LEU A 409 -15.56 -3.99 3.02
C LEU A 409 -14.91 -2.63 3.24
N ARG A 410 -13.58 -2.63 3.36
CA ARG A 410 -12.74 -1.46 3.60
C ARG A 410 -11.82 -1.18 2.42
N GLY A 411 -11.20 -0.02 2.47
CA GLY A 411 -10.22 0.41 1.49
C GLY A 411 -10.79 1.41 0.47
N GLY A 412 -9.95 2.33 0.07
CA GLY A 412 -10.22 3.34 -0.95
C GLY A 412 -9.69 2.93 -2.31
N MET A 413 -9.70 3.89 -3.24
CA MET A 413 -9.23 3.71 -4.63
C MET A 413 -7.72 3.46 -4.74
N THR A 414 -6.97 3.73 -3.67
CA THR A 414 -5.52 3.51 -3.56
C THR A 414 -5.16 2.30 -2.71
N SER A 415 -6.15 1.58 -2.18
CA SER A 415 -5.93 0.35 -1.39
C SER A 415 -5.26 -0.75 -2.20
N HIS A 416 -4.68 -1.73 -1.52
CA HIS A 416 -4.05 -2.90 -2.15
C HIS A 416 -5.00 -3.60 -3.12
N ALA A 417 -6.26 -3.85 -2.71
CA ALA A 417 -7.27 -4.47 -3.57
C ALA A 417 -7.47 -3.69 -4.88
N ALA A 418 -7.66 -2.38 -4.78
CA ALA A 418 -7.91 -1.50 -5.93
C ALA A 418 -6.72 -1.45 -6.90
N VAL A 419 -5.51 -1.25 -6.37
CA VAL A 419 -4.28 -1.12 -7.20
C VAL A 419 -3.95 -2.43 -7.91
N VAL A 420 -4.00 -3.55 -7.18
CA VAL A 420 -3.68 -4.87 -7.74
C VAL A 420 -4.73 -5.32 -8.75
N ALA A 421 -6.03 -5.15 -8.44
CA ALA A 421 -7.10 -5.51 -9.36
C ALA A 421 -7.00 -4.73 -10.69
N ARG A 422 -6.76 -3.41 -10.64
CA ARG A 422 -6.52 -2.60 -11.85
C ARG A 422 -5.33 -3.13 -12.66
N GLY A 423 -4.21 -3.39 -11.99
CA GLY A 423 -3.03 -3.94 -12.65
C GLY A 423 -3.26 -5.28 -13.34
N MET A 424 -4.23 -6.07 -12.87
CA MET A 424 -4.61 -7.37 -13.43
C MET A 424 -5.79 -7.28 -14.42
N GLY A 425 -6.44 -6.12 -14.56
CA GLY A 425 -7.68 -5.98 -15.31
C GLY A 425 -8.85 -6.78 -14.72
N LYS A 426 -8.84 -7.00 -13.41
CA LYS A 426 -9.90 -7.71 -12.68
C LYS A 426 -10.93 -6.72 -12.18
N CYS A 427 -12.21 -7.10 -12.26
CA CYS A 427 -13.31 -6.34 -11.67
C CYS A 427 -13.10 -6.15 -10.16
N CYS A 428 -13.27 -4.92 -9.66
CA CYS A 428 -13.08 -4.67 -8.22
C CYS A 428 -14.00 -3.58 -7.71
N VAL A 429 -14.63 -3.86 -6.57
CA VAL A 429 -15.42 -2.89 -5.78
C VAL A 429 -14.86 -2.85 -4.36
N CYS A 430 -14.46 -1.66 -3.90
CA CYS A 430 -13.90 -1.44 -2.57
C CYS A 430 -14.84 -0.61 -1.69
N GLY A 431 -14.67 -0.71 -0.36
CA GLY A 431 -15.38 0.15 0.57
C GLY A 431 -16.87 -0.14 0.71
N CYS A 432 -17.29 -1.38 0.58
CA CYS A 432 -18.67 -1.82 0.79
C CYS A 432 -19.01 -1.90 2.28
N GLN A 433 -19.14 -0.76 2.95
CA GLN A 433 -19.23 -0.66 4.42
C GLN A 433 -20.44 -1.37 5.07
N ASN A 434 -21.46 -1.73 4.28
CA ASN A 434 -22.68 -2.38 4.79
C ASN A 434 -22.59 -3.90 4.81
N MET A 435 -21.40 -4.46 4.68
CA MET A 435 -21.12 -5.89 4.73
C MET A 435 -20.56 -6.28 6.09
N ILE A 436 -20.93 -7.46 6.60
CA ILE A 436 -20.33 -8.06 7.79
C ILE A 436 -19.94 -9.49 7.41
N ILE A 437 -18.63 -9.75 7.45
CA ILE A 437 -18.07 -11.09 7.17
C ILE A 437 -17.84 -11.81 8.48
N ASN A 438 -18.33 -13.06 8.58
CA ASN A 438 -17.97 -13.99 9.62
C ASN A 438 -17.13 -15.11 9.00
N TYR A 439 -15.82 -15.06 9.23
CA TYR A 439 -14.88 -16.03 8.67
C TYR A 439 -15.04 -17.43 9.25
N ASP A 440 -15.42 -17.57 10.52
CA ASP A 440 -15.58 -18.86 11.18
C ASP A 440 -16.83 -19.60 10.67
N GLU A 441 -17.93 -18.88 10.52
CA GLU A 441 -19.19 -19.42 9.98
C GLU A 441 -19.25 -19.39 8.44
N LYS A 442 -18.25 -18.78 7.79
CA LYS A 442 -18.18 -18.59 6.34
C LYS A 442 -19.45 -17.93 5.78
N THR A 443 -19.85 -16.83 6.38
CA THR A 443 -21.06 -16.10 6.02
C THR A 443 -20.81 -14.63 5.80
N LEU A 444 -21.64 -14.03 4.93
CA LEU A 444 -21.68 -12.58 4.64
C LEU A 444 -23.09 -12.07 4.92
N LYS A 445 -23.21 -11.14 5.88
CA LYS A 445 -24.45 -10.39 6.11
C LYS A 445 -24.43 -9.10 5.31
N ILE A 446 -25.43 -8.88 4.46
CA ILE A 446 -25.52 -7.73 3.57
C ILE A 446 -26.98 -7.48 3.20
N ALA A 447 -27.44 -6.21 3.24
CA ALA A 447 -28.82 -5.81 2.89
C ALA A 447 -29.92 -6.63 3.61
N GLY A 448 -29.66 -7.04 4.86
CA GLY A 448 -30.60 -7.88 5.64
C GLY A 448 -30.62 -9.37 5.25
N ILE A 449 -29.76 -9.80 4.33
CA ILE A 449 -29.63 -11.17 3.85
C ILE A 449 -28.35 -11.78 4.40
N THR A 450 -28.34 -13.08 4.63
CA THR A 450 -27.13 -13.85 4.96
C THR A 450 -26.80 -14.77 3.79
N LEU A 451 -25.65 -14.52 3.17
CA LEU A 451 -25.06 -15.34 2.13
C LEU A 451 -23.97 -16.25 2.72
N LYS A 452 -23.77 -17.42 2.11
CA LYS A 452 -22.73 -18.39 2.49
C LYS A 452 -21.68 -18.51 1.42
N GLU A 453 -20.55 -19.08 1.75
CA GLU A 453 -19.59 -19.50 0.74
C GLU A 453 -20.26 -20.38 -0.34
N GLY A 454 -19.96 -20.07 -1.58
CA GLY A 454 -20.57 -20.75 -2.73
C GLY A 454 -21.82 -20.09 -3.29
N ASP A 455 -22.46 -19.18 -2.56
CA ASP A 455 -23.57 -18.39 -3.10
C ASP A 455 -23.05 -17.44 -4.19
N VAL A 456 -23.87 -17.23 -5.23
CA VAL A 456 -23.47 -16.44 -6.40
C VAL A 456 -23.83 -14.97 -6.23
N ILE A 457 -22.91 -14.11 -6.61
CA ILE A 457 -23.13 -12.66 -6.74
C ILE A 457 -22.61 -12.16 -8.08
N SER A 458 -23.14 -11.02 -8.52
CA SER A 458 -22.69 -10.28 -9.69
C SER A 458 -22.08 -8.95 -9.24
N VAL A 459 -20.92 -8.62 -9.79
CA VAL A 459 -20.13 -7.44 -9.42
C VAL A 459 -19.96 -6.55 -10.63
N ASP A 460 -20.45 -5.31 -10.53
CA ASP A 460 -20.25 -4.28 -11.55
C ASP A 460 -19.18 -3.30 -11.04
N GLY A 461 -17.96 -3.50 -11.49
CA GLY A 461 -16.82 -2.67 -11.15
C GLY A 461 -16.87 -1.27 -11.76
N SER A 462 -17.69 -1.06 -12.79
CA SER A 462 -17.84 0.25 -13.43
C SER A 462 -18.75 1.19 -12.65
N SER A 463 -19.80 0.64 -12.02
CA SER A 463 -20.74 1.40 -11.18
C SER A 463 -20.47 1.27 -9.67
N GLY A 464 -19.62 0.33 -9.27
CA GLY A 464 -19.36 0.00 -7.86
C GLY A 464 -20.50 -0.79 -7.20
N LYS A 465 -21.42 -1.37 -7.97
CA LYS A 465 -22.59 -2.08 -7.45
C LYS A 465 -22.37 -3.57 -7.40
N VAL A 466 -22.99 -4.21 -6.40
CA VAL A 466 -22.99 -5.66 -6.21
C VAL A 466 -24.44 -6.14 -6.15
N TYR A 467 -24.74 -7.20 -6.88
CA TYR A 467 -26.08 -7.75 -7.02
C TYR A 467 -26.16 -9.19 -6.55
N LEU A 468 -27.34 -9.60 -6.08
CA LEU A 468 -27.63 -10.98 -5.70
C LEU A 468 -27.80 -11.84 -6.94
N GLY A 469 -27.19 -13.03 -6.91
CA GLY A 469 -27.32 -14.03 -7.98
C GLY A 469 -26.56 -13.69 -9.26
N GLU A 470 -26.90 -14.36 -10.32
CA GLU A 470 -26.31 -14.21 -11.64
C GLU A 470 -27.07 -13.17 -12.47
N VAL A 471 -26.35 -12.15 -12.95
CA VAL A 471 -26.83 -11.14 -13.91
C VAL A 471 -26.20 -11.42 -15.26
N GLU A 472 -27.00 -11.38 -16.33
CA GLU A 472 -26.55 -11.71 -17.68
C GLU A 472 -25.52 -10.66 -18.18
N LYS A 473 -24.42 -11.17 -18.76
CA LYS A 473 -23.34 -10.36 -19.34
C LYS A 473 -23.51 -10.22 -20.85
N VAL A 474 -23.09 -9.07 -21.39
CA VAL A 474 -23.02 -8.77 -22.82
C VAL A 474 -21.57 -8.65 -23.28
#